data_7f9828395b74e877fcffb834064b4e52
#
_entry.id   7f9828395b74e877fcffb834064b4e52
#
_cell.length_a   1.000
_cell.length_b   1.000
_cell.length_c   1.000
_cell.angle_alpha   90.00
_cell.angle_beta   90.00
_cell.angle_gamma   90.00
#
_symmetry.space_group_name_H-M   'P 1'
#
loop_
_entity.id
_entity.type
_entity.pdbx_description
1 polymer ?
#
loop_
_entity_poly.entity_id
_entity_poly.type
_entity_poly.pdbx_seq_one_letter_code
_entity_poly.pdbx_strand_id
1 'polypeptide(L)'
;MTQPPTGPDDVPALPDKPTGRRTGLVTAVSIAAVAVLVAAAVLVSHLTGTGSRADAAGRVTVKIGTTDQSSDFWPVLTRRAAEEGIDIELVNFTDYTQANPALAQKQIDLNLFQHLLFLANHNVADHDTLTPIGSTVVVPLSLYSKKHTAVAQIPRDGRIAIPNDPTNQARALLVLQQAGLLKLKGGGSVLATPADVDTAASKVRVTPVDAAQTVASLPSVDAAVINNNFALDAALDPSKALYGDDPSKPEAEPYINVFVARAADKDNPTYRKIAALYHEEAVKKAAIDASKGTAVAVDRPRADLERILASLEKTVRAAH
;
A
#
# COMPACT_ATOMS: atom_id res chain seq x y z
N MET A 1 -65.32 -31.08 -37.75
CA MET A 1 -65.23 -30.89 -39.21
C MET A 1 -64.19 -29.79 -39.41
N THR A 2 -63.00 -30.08 -39.49
CA THR A 2 -62.11 -30.38 -40.59
C THR A 2 -62.15 -29.40 -41.72
N GLN A 3 -61.15 -28.55 -41.85
CA GLN A 3 -60.40 -28.45 -43.07
C GLN A 3 -59.02 -27.77 -42.88
N PRO A 4 -58.04 -28.19 -43.65
CA PRO A 4 -56.61 -27.95 -43.39
C PRO A 4 -56.06 -26.75 -44.19
N PRO A 5 -54.76 -26.50 -44.11
CA PRO A 5 -54.10 -25.26 -44.52
C PRO A 5 -53.75 -25.25 -46.03
N THR A 6 -53.74 -24.09 -46.62
CA THR A 6 -53.14 -23.87 -47.95
C THR A 6 -51.80 -23.18 -47.77
N GLY A 7 -50.84 -23.70 -48.50
CA GLY A 7 -49.41 -23.47 -48.49
C GLY A 7 -48.96 -22.15 -49.21
N PRO A 8 -47.65 -22.11 -49.50
CA PRO A 8 -46.86 -20.90 -49.51
C PRO A 8 -46.82 -20.22 -50.88
N ASP A 9 -46.50 -18.97 -50.89
CA ASP A 9 -45.84 -18.21 -51.97
C ASP A 9 -46.27 -16.76 -51.93
N ASP A 10 -45.40 -15.90 -51.40
CA ASP A 10 -45.16 -14.56 -51.95
C ASP A 10 -43.98 -13.93 -51.19
N VAL A 11 -42.76 -14.15 -51.75
CA VAL A 11 -41.59 -13.40 -51.35
C VAL A 11 -41.35 -12.32 -52.43
N PRO A 12 -41.34 -11.05 -52.12
CA PRO A 12 -40.99 -10.00 -53.06
C PRO A 12 -39.48 -10.05 -53.37
N ALA A 13 -39.12 -10.05 -54.64
CA ALA A 13 -37.76 -10.01 -55.16
C ALA A 13 -37.03 -8.73 -54.79
N LEU A 14 -35.75 -8.86 -54.35
CA LEU A 14 -34.83 -7.75 -54.10
C LEU A 14 -34.38 -7.15 -55.44
N PRO A 15 -34.17 -5.82 -55.54
CA PRO A 15 -33.70 -5.13 -56.72
C PRO A 15 -32.20 -5.38 -56.98
N ASP A 16 -31.82 -5.47 -58.21
CA ASP A 16 -30.48 -5.71 -58.74
C ASP A 16 -29.47 -4.62 -58.34
N LYS A 17 -28.25 -5.09 -58.05
CA LYS A 17 -27.08 -4.30 -57.67
C LYS A 17 -26.51 -3.56 -58.90
N PRO A 18 -26.26 -2.23 -58.86
CA PRO A 18 -25.58 -1.54 -59.93
C PRO A 18 -24.07 -1.86 -59.88
N THR A 19 -23.54 -2.33 -60.99
CA THR A 19 -22.11 -2.49 -61.24
C THR A 19 -21.49 -1.11 -61.55
N GLY A 20 -20.80 -0.56 -60.56
CA GLY A 20 -20.01 0.67 -60.68
C GLY A 20 -18.59 0.46 -60.19
N ARG A 21 -17.73 0.11 -61.14
CA ARG A 21 -16.26 0.00 -61.00
C ARG A 21 -15.69 1.42 -61.01
N ARG A 22 -15.20 1.95 -59.89
CA ARG A 22 -14.20 3.04 -59.70
C ARG A 22 -14.41 3.84 -58.42
N THR A 23 -14.23 3.22 -57.18
CA THR A 23 -14.05 3.96 -55.94
C THR A 23 -13.19 3.23 -54.92
N GLY A 24 -12.51 2.16 -55.31
CA GLY A 24 -11.69 1.34 -54.40
C GLY A 24 -10.30 1.90 -54.05
N LEU A 25 -9.81 2.95 -54.75
CA LEU A 25 -8.44 3.40 -54.58
C LEU A 25 -8.32 4.54 -53.55
N VAL A 26 -9.36 5.37 -53.38
CA VAL A 26 -9.30 6.51 -52.45
C VAL A 26 -9.56 6.05 -51.01
N THR A 27 -10.42 5.05 -50.81
CA THR A 27 -10.74 4.53 -49.48
C THR A 27 -9.59 3.70 -48.89
N ALA A 28 -8.81 2.99 -49.71
CA ALA A 28 -7.66 2.21 -49.26
C ALA A 28 -6.50 3.12 -48.81
N VAL A 29 -6.28 4.26 -49.45
CA VAL A 29 -5.23 5.22 -49.06
C VAL A 29 -5.59 5.92 -47.75
N SER A 30 -6.86 6.24 -47.49
CA SER A 30 -7.31 6.89 -46.25
C SER A 30 -7.20 5.94 -45.04
N ILE A 31 -7.52 4.66 -45.20
CA ILE A 31 -7.39 3.68 -44.12
C ILE A 31 -5.92 3.40 -43.79
N ALA A 32 -5.05 3.33 -44.82
CA ALA A 32 -3.61 3.16 -44.61
C ALA A 32 -2.97 4.37 -43.92
N ALA A 33 -3.38 5.59 -44.25
CA ALA A 33 -2.88 6.80 -43.59
C ALA A 33 -3.31 6.90 -42.11
N VAL A 34 -4.56 6.53 -41.78
CA VAL A 34 -5.04 6.48 -40.38
C VAL A 34 -4.34 5.36 -39.62
N ALA A 35 -4.11 4.19 -40.22
CA ALA A 35 -3.39 3.09 -39.57
C ALA A 35 -1.92 3.44 -39.29
N VAL A 36 -1.26 4.17 -40.19
CA VAL A 36 0.12 4.65 -39.99
C VAL A 36 0.17 5.72 -38.92
N LEU A 37 -0.80 6.64 -38.85
CA LEU A 37 -0.86 7.66 -37.79
C LEU A 37 -1.17 7.04 -36.42
N VAL A 38 -2.04 6.04 -36.34
CA VAL A 38 -2.32 5.31 -35.10
C VAL A 38 -1.12 4.48 -34.70
N ALA A 39 -0.44 3.79 -35.63
CA ALA A 39 0.79 3.05 -35.37
C ALA A 39 1.95 3.97 -34.94
N ALA A 40 2.08 5.16 -35.56
CA ALA A 40 3.06 6.15 -35.15
C ALA A 40 2.72 6.75 -33.75
N ALA A 41 1.45 7.01 -33.45
CA ALA A 41 1.04 7.46 -32.12
C ALA A 41 1.25 6.38 -31.04
N VAL A 42 0.99 5.11 -31.34
CA VAL A 42 1.27 3.98 -30.46
C VAL A 42 2.79 3.76 -30.32
N LEU A 43 3.58 3.89 -31.39
CA LEU A 43 5.02 3.76 -31.33
C LEU A 43 5.66 4.92 -30.56
N VAL A 44 5.16 6.15 -30.71
CA VAL A 44 5.59 7.31 -29.92
C VAL A 44 5.20 7.14 -28.46
N SER A 45 4.04 6.58 -28.14
CA SER A 45 3.66 6.27 -26.75
C SER A 45 4.46 5.12 -26.13
N HIS A 46 5.01 4.22 -26.95
CA HIS A 46 5.92 3.16 -26.48
C HIS A 46 7.40 3.60 -26.41
N LEU A 47 7.79 4.63 -27.17
CA LEU A 47 9.13 5.21 -27.14
C LEU A 47 9.27 6.35 -26.12
N THR A 48 8.18 7.03 -25.79
CA THR A 48 8.10 7.87 -24.59
C THR A 48 7.71 6.94 -23.45
N GLY A 49 8.71 6.28 -22.85
CA GLY A 49 8.54 5.53 -21.62
C GLY A 49 7.68 6.37 -20.67
N THR A 50 6.76 5.72 -19.95
CA THR A 50 5.93 6.30 -18.89
C THR A 50 6.83 6.88 -17.78
N GLY A 51 7.55 7.95 -18.11
CA GLY A 51 8.26 8.82 -17.20
C GLY A 51 7.35 10.00 -16.91
N SER A 52 7.39 10.45 -15.70
CA SER A 52 6.74 11.65 -15.18
C SER A 52 6.55 12.71 -16.26
N ARG A 53 5.31 13.12 -16.55
CA ARG A 53 5.00 14.16 -17.54
C ARG A 53 5.49 15.49 -16.98
N ALA A 54 6.49 16.10 -17.63
CA ALA A 54 6.79 17.50 -17.40
C ALA A 54 5.65 18.37 -17.94
N ASP A 55 5.19 19.32 -17.15
CA ASP A 55 4.24 20.34 -17.59
C ASP A 55 4.92 21.40 -18.52
N ALA A 56 4.13 22.37 -19.02
CA ALA A 56 4.63 23.44 -19.87
C ALA A 56 5.68 24.36 -19.17
N ALA A 57 5.81 24.26 -17.84
CA ALA A 57 6.81 24.95 -17.02
C ALA A 57 8.05 24.08 -16.73
N GLY A 58 8.15 22.86 -17.28
CA GLY A 58 9.25 21.93 -17.07
C GLY A 58 9.20 21.21 -15.71
N ARG A 59 8.09 21.28 -14.97
CA ARG A 59 7.89 20.59 -13.68
C ARG A 59 7.45 19.15 -13.91
N VAL A 60 7.91 18.27 -13.04
CA VAL A 60 7.61 16.83 -13.11
C VAL A 60 6.59 16.48 -12.03
N THR A 61 5.42 16.00 -12.41
CA THR A 61 4.43 15.50 -11.44
C THR A 61 4.70 14.05 -11.08
N VAL A 62 4.68 13.74 -9.78
CA VAL A 62 4.84 12.38 -9.22
C VAL A 62 3.65 12.07 -8.33
N LYS A 63 2.92 10.99 -8.64
CA LYS A 63 1.81 10.48 -7.85
C LYS A 63 2.32 9.56 -6.76
N ILE A 64 2.07 9.91 -5.49
CA ILE A 64 2.48 9.09 -4.34
C ILE A 64 1.25 8.55 -3.62
N GLY A 65 1.11 7.22 -3.59
CA GLY A 65 0.09 6.54 -2.81
C GLY A 65 0.43 6.53 -1.32
N THR A 66 -0.52 6.90 -0.48
CA THR A 66 -0.36 6.91 0.97
C THR A 66 -1.67 6.52 1.66
N THR A 67 -1.62 6.24 2.97
CA THR A 67 -2.78 6.01 3.83
C THR A 67 -2.86 7.01 4.98
N ASP A 68 -2.04 8.06 4.94
CA ASP A 68 -1.95 9.11 5.94
C ASP A 68 -1.80 10.52 5.32
N GLN A 69 -2.56 10.79 4.24
CA GLN A 69 -2.52 12.07 3.52
C GLN A 69 -2.72 13.28 4.45
N SER A 70 -3.39 13.10 5.57
CA SER A 70 -3.65 14.14 6.59
C SER A 70 -2.41 14.51 7.42
N SER A 71 -1.31 13.75 7.32
CA SER A 71 -0.11 13.96 8.14
C SER A 71 0.62 15.25 7.81
N ASP A 72 0.98 16.01 8.83
CA ASP A 72 1.59 17.34 8.74
C ASP A 72 2.98 17.35 8.05
N PHE A 73 3.63 16.22 7.87
CA PHE A 73 4.90 16.17 7.14
C PHE A 73 4.72 16.34 5.62
N TRP A 74 3.58 15.94 5.06
CA TRP A 74 3.34 16.03 3.63
C TRP A 74 3.45 17.46 3.06
N PRO A 75 2.85 18.49 3.67
CA PRO A 75 3.02 19.86 3.22
C PRO A 75 4.48 20.31 3.20
N VAL A 76 5.31 19.83 4.14
CA VAL A 76 6.74 20.17 4.19
C VAL A 76 7.48 19.49 3.06
N LEU A 77 7.30 18.18 2.87
CA LEU A 77 7.93 17.43 1.77
C LEU A 77 7.49 17.95 0.40
N THR A 78 6.19 18.22 0.20
CA THR A 78 5.65 18.75 -1.06
C THR A 78 6.26 20.11 -1.42
N ARG A 79 6.39 21.00 -0.44
CA ARG A 79 7.06 22.29 -0.64
C ARG A 79 8.53 22.11 -1.04
N ARG A 80 9.28 21.25 -0.35
CA ARG A 80 10.68 20.98 -0.67
C ARG A 80 10.85 20.35 -2.05
N ALA A 81 9.96 19.45 -2.44
CA ALA A 81 9.93 18.88 -3.78
C ALA A 81 9.63 19.94 -4.85
N ALA A 82 8.70 20.86 -4.56
CA ALA A 82 8.34 21.96 -5.46
C ALA A 82 9.52 22.92 -5.73
N GLU A 83 10.39 23.16 -4.74
CA GLU A 83 11.61 23.95 -4.89
C GLU A 83 12.63 23.27 -5.83
N GLU A 84 12.55 21.95 -6.00
CA GLU A 84 13.36 21.15 -6.93
C GLU A 84 12.64 20.86 -8.27
N GLY A 85 11.52 21.55 -8.56
CA GLY A 85 10.77 21.39 -9.79
C GLY A 85 9.90 20.12 -9.84
N ILE A 86 9.59 19.51 -8.68
CA ILE A 86 8.79 18.30 -8.58
C ILE A 86 7.46 18.62 -7.91
N ASP A 87 6.36 18.31 -8.58
CA ASP A 87 5.00 18.41 -8.03
C ASP A 87 4.56 17.04 -7.49
N ILE A 88 4.34 16.93 -6.19
CA ILE A 88 3.82 15.72 -5.57
C ILE A 88 2.29 15.77 -5.55
N GLU A 89 1.66 14.79 -6.19
CA GLU A 89 0.22 14.53 -6.12
C GLU A 89 -0.03 13.35 -5.18
N LEU A 90 -0.68 13.58 -4.04
CA LEU A 90 -0.99 12.51 -3.09
C LEU A 90 -2.28 11.79 -3.52
N VAL A 91 -2.20 10.45 -3.53
CA VAL A 91 -3.36 9.57 -3.74
C VAL A 91 -3.61 8.81 -2.44
N ASN A 92 -4.69 9.18 -1.74
CA ASN A 92 -5.02 8.57 -0.47
C ASN A 92 -5.78 7.26 -0.64
N PHE A 93 -5.33 6.21 0.05
CA PHE A 93 -5.99 4.92 0.16
C PHE A 93 -6.52 4.75 1.58
N THR A 94 -7.71 4.16 1.71
CA THR A 94 -8.34 3.89 3.02
C THR A 94 -8.00 2.52 3.56
N ASP A 95 -7.37 1.67 2.72
CA ASP A 95 -7.01 0.29 3.01
C ASP A 95 -5.60 0.00 2.50
N TYR A 96 -4.79 -0.65 3.32
CA TYR A 96 -3.41 -1.02 3.01
C TYR A 96 -3.28 -1.95 1.79
N THR A 97 -4.31 -2.74 1.48
CA THR A 97 -4.27 -3.73 0.38
C THR A 97 -4.32 -3.09 -1.00
N GLN A 98 -4.67 -1.80 -1.10
CA GLN A 98 -4.92 -1.12 -2.39
C GLN A 98 -3.66 -0.51 -3.02
N ALA A 99 -2.72 0.00 -2.20
CA ALA A 99 -1.66 0.87 -2.69
C ALA A 99 -0.57 0.12 -3.49
N ASN A 100 -0.22 -1.12 -3.14
CA ASN A 100 0.74 -1.92 -3.92
C ASN A 100 0.19 -2.33 -5.29
N PRO A 101 -1.04 -2.87 -5.42
CA PRO A 101 -1.65 -3.11 -6.73
C PRO A 101 -1.73 -1.84 -7.60
N ALA A 102 -2.07 -0.68 -7.01
CA ALA A 102 -2.11 0.59 -7.73
C ALA A 102 -0.72 0.99 -8.27
N LEU A 103 0.35 0.75 -7.50
CA LEU A 103 1.73 0.98 -7.92
C LEU A 103 2.14 0.01 -9.05
N ALA A 104 1.87 -1.28 -8.90
CA ALA A 104 2.17 -2.29 -9.91
C ALA A 104 1.46 -2.01 -11.24
N GLN A 105 0.21 -1.54 -11.18
CA GLN A 105 -0.62 -1.19 -12.33
C GLN A 105 -0.35 0.22 -12.90
N LYS A 106 0.66 0.95 -12.38
CA LYS A 106 1.06 2.29 -12.84
C LYS A 106 -0.03 3.36 -12.63
N GLN A 107 -0.94 3.18 -11.69
CA GLN A 107 -1.93 4.19 -11.29
C GLN A 107 -1.29 5.28 -10.44
N ILE A 108 -0.24 4.91 -9.70
CA ILE A 108 0.65 5.79 -8.95
C ILE A 108 2.12 5.50 -9.32
N ASP A 109 3.01 6.42 -9.00
CA ASP A 109 4.44 6.34 -9.33
C ASP A 109 5.26 5.76 -8.20
N LEU A 110 4.94 6.15 -6.97
CA LEU A 110 5.53 5.68 -5.72
C LEU A 110 4.42 5.35 -4.72
N ASN A 111 4.75 4.61 -3.68
CA ASN A 111 3.95 4.66 -2.46
C ASN A 111 4.83 4.87 -1.22
N LEU A 112 4.22 5.44 -0.17
CA LEU A 112 4.76 5.55 1.17
C LEU A 112 3.61 5.31 2.16
N PHE A 113 3.46 4.08 2.64
CA PHE A 113 2.45 3.67 3.61
C PHE A 113 2.85 2.39 4.37
N GLN A 114 3.87 1.68 3.92
CA GLN A 114 4.19 0.32 4.31
C GLN A 114 5.61 0.16 4.84
N HIS A 115 5.79 -0.88 5.64
CA HIS A 115 7.09 -1.33 6.08
C HIS A 115 7.62 -2.51 5.24
N LEU A 116 8.91 -2.81 5.36
CA LEU A 116 9.60 -3.84 4.56
C LEU A 116 8.95 -5.22 4.62
N LEU A 117 8.46 -5.66 5.79
CA LEU A 117 7.82 -6.98 5.90
C LEU A 117 6.48 -7.02 5.16
N PHE A 118 5.70 -5.90 5.17
CA PHE A 118 4.46 -5.82 4.41
C PHE A 118 4.74 -5.90 2.90
N LEU A 119 5.77 -5.19 2.43
CA LEU A 119 6.22 -5.25 1.05
C LEU A 119 6.68 -6.67 0.67
N ALA A 120 7.48 -7.33 1.53
CA ALA A 120 7.93 -8.71 1.30
C ALA A 120 6.75 -9.69 1.17
N ASN A 121 5.75 -9.55 2.04
CA ASN A 121 4.55 -10.39 1.99
C ASN A 121 3.77 -10.16 0.69
N HIS A 122 3.57 -8.90 0.28
CA HIS A 122 2.93 -8.57 -0.99
C HIS A 122 3.69 -9.18 -2.19
N ASN A 123 5.00 -8.92 -2.29
CA ASN A 123 5.81 -9.43 -3.41
C ASN A 123 5.73 -10.96 -3.55
N VAL A 124 5.72 -11.68 -2.41
CA VAL A 124 5.64 -13.15 -2.43
C VAL A 124 4.23 -13.63 -2.79
N ALA A 125 3.19 -13.04 -2.18
CA ALA A 125 1.81 -13.45 -2.38
C ALA A 125 1.30 -13.16 -3.80
N ASP A 126 1.65 -12.00 -4.36
CA ASP A 126 1.16 -11.51 -5.65
C ASP A 126 2.16 -11.72 -6.79
N HIS A 127 3.33 -12.39 -6.50
CA HIS A 127 4.42 -12.60 -7.47
C HIS A 127 4.93 -11.28 -8.08
N ASP A 128 4.97 -10.22 -7.27
CA ASP A 128 5.39 -8.89 -7.68
C ASP A 128 6.89 -8.64 -7.39
N THR A 129 7.42 -7.51 -7.90
CA THR A 129 8.83 -7.11 -7.79
C THR A 129 8.97 -5.66 -7.34
N LEU A 130 8.04 -5.18 -6.53
CA LEU A 130 8.13 -3.83 -5.97
C LEU A 130 9.35 -3.73 -5.06
N THR A 131 10.03 -2.57 -5.06
CA THR A 131 11.33 -2.43 -4.41
C THR A 131 11.43 -1.13 -3.60
N PRO A 132 12.10 -1.14 -2.43
CA PRO A 132 12.32 0.06 -1.65
C PRO A 132 13.37 0.94 -2.32
N ILE A 133 13.14 2.25 -2.33
CA ILE A 133 14.08 3.25 -2.87
C ILE A 133 14.62 4.22 -1.82
N GLY A 134 14.03 4.24 -0.63
CA GLY A 134 14.47 5.02 0.53
C GLY A 134 13.74 4.63 1.80
N SER A 135 14.44 4.65 2.92
CA SER A 135 13.84 4.48 4.26
C SER A 135 13.23 5.77 4.77
N THR A 136 12.36 5.68 5.77
CA THR A 136 11.76 6.84 6.42
C THR A 136 11.80 6.73 7.94
N VAL A 137 10.86 6.06 8.55
CA VAL A 137 10.74 5.90 10.00
C VAL A 137 10.38 4.47 10.37
N VAL A 138 10.61 4.13 11.64
CA VAL A 138 9.89 3.06 12.33
C VAL A 138 8.94 3.74 13.32
N VAL A 139 7.69 3.29 13.36
CA VAL A 139 6.69 3.72 14.33
C VAL A 139 6.28 2.54 15.21
N PRO A 140 5.95 2.76 16.50
CA PRO A 140 5.46 1.68 17.36
C PRO A 140 4.09 1.19 16.89
N LEU A 141 3.83 -0.09 17.08
CA LEU A 141 2.49 -0.66 17.01
C LEU A 141 1.94 -0.74 18.43
N SER A 142 0.85 -0.03 18.70
CA SER A 142 0.43 0.26 20.07
C SER A 142 -0.93 -0.32 20.44
N LEU A 143 -1.06 -0.74 21.71
CA LEU A 143 -2.28 -1.25 22.33
C LEU A 143 -3.01 -0.09 23.03
N TYR A 144 -4.22 0.20 22.61
CA TYR A 144 -5.10 1.22 23.18
C TYR A 144 -6.33 0.60 23.82
N SER A 145 -6.90 1.31 24.82
CA SER A 145 -8.16 0.94 25.43
C SER A 145 -8.99 2.19 25.79
N LYS A 146 -10.31 2.06 25.67
CA LYS A 146 -11.27 3.05 26.24
C LYS A 146 -11.79 2.61 27.62
N LYS A 147 -11.53 1.37 28.05
CA LYS A 147 -12.05 0.78 29.28
C LYS A 147 -11.00 0.67 30.38
N HIS A 148 -9.73 0.56 30.00
CA HIS A 148 -8.64 0.28 30.93
C HIS A 148 -7.52 1.32 30.77
N THR A 149 -6.81 1.60 31.85
CA THR A 149 -5.68 2.55 31.89
C THR A 149 -4.33 1.85 32.11
N ALA A 150 -4.34 0.52 32.29
CA ALA A 150 -3.13 -0.28 32.44
C ALA A 150 -3.38 -1.71 31.92
N VAL A 151 -2.35 -2.35 31.38
CA VAL A 151 -2.38 -3.75 30.87
C VAL A 151 -2.92 -4.73 31.93
N ALA A 152 -2.54 -4.54 33.20
CA ALA A 152 -2.96 -5.42 34.30
C ALA A 152 -4.49 -5.45 34.53
N GLN A 153 -5.21 -4.35 34.17
CA GLN A 153 -6.66 -4.22 34.34
C GLN A 153 -7.46 -4.98 33.29
N ILE A 154 -6.85 -5.36 32.16
CA ILE A 154 -7.53 -6.18 31.15
C ILE A 154 -7.89 -7.53 31.80
N PRO A 155 -9.17 -7.94 31.78
CA PRO A 155 -9.61 -9.16 32.47
C PRO A 155 -9.10 -10.43 31.77
N ARG A 156 -9.20 -11.57 32.48
CA ARG A 156 -9.06 -12.89 31.83
C ARG A 156 -10.18 -13.06 30.81
N ASP A 157 -9.86 -13.66 29.68
CA ASP A 157 -10.72 -13.78 28.48
C ASP A 157 -11.13 -12.42 27.86
N GLY A 158 -10.43 -11.32 28.24
CA GLY A 158 -10.60 -10.01 27.61
C GLY A 158 -10.41 -10.07 26.11
N ARG A 159 -11.25 -9.33 25.38
CA ARG A 159 -11.24 -9.34 23.90
C ARG A 159 -10.35 -8.22 23.37
N ILE A 160 -9.42 -8.57 22.49
CA ILE A 160 -8.50 -7.62 21.85
C ILE A 160 -8.72 -7.65 20.34
N ALA A 161 -9.06 -6.52 19.73
CA ALA A 161 -9.04 -6.38 18.28
C ALA A 161 -7.60 -6.19 17.79
N ILE A 162 -7.24 -6.87 16.69
CA ILE A 162 -5.92 -6.76 16.06
C ILE A 162 -6.08 -6.62 14.55
N PRO A 163 -5.12 -6.03 13.81
CA PRO A 163 -5.13 -6.03 12.35
C PRO A 163 -5.24 -7.45 11.77
N ASN A 164 -5.88 -7.59 10.61
CA ASN A 164 -6.07 -8.88 9.94
C ASN A 164 -5.08 -9.13 8.80
N ASP A 165 -4.34 -8.12 8.34
CA ASP A 165 -3.27 -8.35 7.37
C ASP A 165 -2.16 -9.19 8.01
N PRO A 166 -1.55 -10.14 7.27
CA PRO A 166 -0.66 -11.14 7.86
C PRO A 166 0.48 -10.56 8.68
N THR A 167 1.04 -9.42 8.26
CA THR A 167 2.25 -8.86 8.86
C THR A 167 1.98 -8.02 10.11
N ASN A 168 0.96 -7.14 10.07
CA ASN A 168 0.55 -6.39 11.26
C ASN A 168 -0.17 -7.30 12.26
N GLN A 169 -0.89 -8.33 11.79
CA GLN A 169 -1.46 -9.35 12.67
C GLN A 169 -0.38 -10.06 13.49
N ALA A 170 0.66 -10.56 12.82
CA ALA A 170 1.78 -11.21 13.50
C ALA A 170 2.48 -10.28 14.48
N ARG A 171 2.74 -9.02 14.06
CA ARG A 171 3.33 -8.00 14.93
C ARG A 171 2.46 -7.71 16.14
N ALA A 172 1.13 -7.60 15.95
CA ALA A 172 0.18 -7.40 17.05
C ALA A 172 0.20 -8.55 18.06
N LEU A 173 0.31 -9.80 17.59
CA LEU A 173 0.46 -10.96 18.47
C LEU A 173 1.77 -10.91 19.28
N LEU A 174 2.88 -10.50 18.66
CA LEU A 174 4.16 -10.31 19.33
C LEU A 174 4.09 -9.17 20.37
N VAL A 175 3.44 -8.06 20.05
CA VAL A 175 3.18 -6.94 20.98
C VAL A 175 2.39 -7.42 22.20
N LEU A 176 1.32 -8.18 21.99
CA LEU A 176 0.49 -8.72 23.07
C LEU A 176 1.25 -9.74 23.92
N GLN A 177 2.14 -10.54 23.31
CA GLN A 177 3.02 -11.45 24.04
C GLN A 177 4.03 -10.69 24.91
N GLN A 178 4.67 -9.65 24.37
CA GLN A 178 5.58 -8.80 25.12
C GLN A 178 4.87 -8.06 26.28
N ALA A 179 3.61 -7.68 26.09
CA ALA A 179 2.77 -7.10 27.14
C ALA A 179 2.32 -8.13 28.21
N GLY A 180 2.66 -9.42 28.06
CA GLY A 180 2.25 -10.49 28.99
C GLY A 180 0.76 -10.86 28.91
N LEU A 181 0.08 -10.49 27.83
CA LEU A 181 -1.35 -10.74 27.63
C LEU A 181 -1.65 -12.08 26.94
N LEU A 182 -0.73 -12.58 26.12
CA LEU A 182 -0.86 -13.88 25.48
C LEU A 182 0.50 -14.60 25.39
N LYS A 183 0.45 -15.88 25.04
CA LYS A 183 1.63 -16.70 24.78
C LYS A 183 1.48 -17.34 23.39
N LEU A 184 2.53 -17.28 22.62
CA LEU A 184 2.62 -17.93 21.30
C LEU A 184 3.36 -19.26 21.43
N LYS A 185 2.85 -20.29 20.77
CA LYS A 185 3.52 -21.59 20.61
C LYS A 185 4.87 -21.35 19.90
N GLY A 186 5.90 -22.06 20.32
CA GLY A 186 7.24 -21.91 19.73
C GLY A 186 7.90 -20.54 19.93
N GLY A 187 7.35 -19.68 20.82
CA GLY A 187 7.90 -18.34 21.09
C GLY A 187 7.41 -17.22 20.14
N GLY A 188 6.74 -17.59 19.05
CA GLY A 188 6.24 -16.65 18.03
C GLY A 188 7.26 -16.30 16.95
N SER A 189 6.75 -15.74 15.86
CA SER A 189 7.55 -15.29 14.71
C SER A 189 6.90 -14.04 14.08
N VAL A 190 7.60 -13.38 13.17
CA VAL A 190 7.08 -12.25 12.37
C VAL A 190 5.96 -12.65 11.40
N LEU A 191 5.62 -13.94 11.35
CA LEU A 191 4.51 -14.50 10.55
C LEU A 191 3.54 -15.31 11.44
N ALA A 192 3.55 -15.11 12.77
CA ALA A 192 2.63 -15.76 13.69
C ALA A 192 1.16 -15.42 13.34
N THR A 193 0.31 -16.41 13.52
CA THR A 193 -1.13 -16.31 13.27
C THR A 193 -1.93 -16.52 14.56
N PRO A 194 -3.22 -16.22 14.63
CA PRO A 194 -4.05 -16.55 15.78
C PRO A 194 -4.09 -18.05 16.13
N ALA A 195 -3.80 -18.95 15.19
CA ALA A 195 -3.70 -20.39 15.43
C ALA A 195 -2.46 -20.78 16.29
N ASP A 196 -1.46 -19.88 16.31
CA ASP A 196 -0.25 -20.06 17.12
C ASP A 196 -0.44 -19.61 18.58
N VAL A 197 -1.57 -19.01 18.91
CA VAL A 197 -1.87 -18.61 20.28
C VAL A 197 -2.12 -19.85 21.15
N ASP A 198 -1.32 -19.98 22.23
CA ASP A 198 -1.62 -20.93 23.29
C ASP A 198 -2.77 -20.37 24.16
N THR A 199 -3.99 -20.75 23.83
CA THR A 199 -5.18 -20.21 24.49
C THR A 199 -5.27 -20.57 25.97
N ALA A 200 -4.70 -21.69 26.41
CA ALA A 200 -4.68 -22.11 27.80
C ALA A 200 -3.74 -21.25 28.66
N ALA A 201 -2.61 -20.87 28.07
CA ALA A 201 -1.59 -20.04 28.73
C ALA A 201 -1.81 -18.53 28.54
N SER A 202 -2.77 -18.14 27.69
CA SER A 202 -3.06 -16.74 27.38
C SER A 202 -4.14 -16.15 28.29
N LYS A 203 -4.03 -14.85 28.59
CA LYS A 203 -4.99 -14.10 29.39
C LYS A 203 -6.16 -13.58 28.54
N VAL A 204 -5.90 -13.27 27.26
CA VAL A 204 -6.85 -12.60 26.36
C VAL A 204 -7.17 -13.43 25.13
N ARG A 205 -8.24 -13.04 24.44
CA ARG A 205 -8.63 -13.56 23.13
C ARG A 205 -8.47 -12.49 22.07
N VAL A 206 -7.94 -12.84 20.91
CA VAL A 206 -7.76 -11.90 19.80
C VAL A 206 -8.87 -12.05 18.78
N THR A 207 -9.26 -10.94 18.17
CA THR A 207 -10.22 -10.88 17.06
C THR A 207 -9.58 -10.07 15.94
N PRO A 208 -9.15 -10.71 14.84
CA PRO A 208 -8.68 -10.00 13.65
C PRO A 208 -9.80 -9.18 13.01
N VAL A 209 -9.51 -7.93 12.70
CA VAL A 209 -10.37 -7.01 11.95
C VAL A 209 -9.52 -6.23 10.98
N ASP A 210 -10.12 -5.63 9.96
CA ASP A 210 -9.38 -4.70 9.09
C ASP A 210 -8.62 -3.66 9.91
N ALA A 211 -7.40 -3.31 9.52
CA ALA A 211 -6.55 -2.38 10.27
C ALA A 211 -7.24 -1.02 10.48
N ALA A 212 -7.96 -0.52 9.48
CA ALA A 212 -8.74 0.72 9.57
C ALA A 212 -9.93 0.61 10.53
N GLN A 213 -10.42 -0.62 10.83
CA GLN A 213 -11.54 -0.86 11.74
C GLN A 213 -11.11 -1.08 13.19
N THR A 214 -9.82 -1.17 13.48
CA THR A 214 -9.33 -1.40 14.84
C THR A 214 -9.73 -0.29 15.80
N VAL A 215 -9.69 0.97 15.36
CA VAL A 215 -10.15 2.14 16.14
C VAL A 215 -11.65 2.06 16.44
N ALA A 216 -12.45 1.75 15.43
CA ALA A 216 -13.91 1.64 15.58
C ALA A 216 -14.32 0.48 16.52
N SER A 217 -13.45 -0.51 16.69
CA SER A 217 -13.66 -1.65 17.59
C SER A 217 -13.51 -1.29 19.08
N LEU A 218 -12.77 -0.21 19.44
CA LEU A 218 -12.43 0.14 20.82
C LEU A 218 -13.61 0.19 21.81
N PRO A 219 -14.82 0.69 21.46
CA PRO A 219 -15.95 0.69 22.40
C PRO A 219 -16.44 -0.71 22.75
N SER A 220 -16.29 -1.67 21.86
CA SER A 220 -16.87 -3.02 21.96
C SER A 220 -15.91 -4.08 22.51
N VAL A 221 -14.60 -3.79 22.56
CA VAL A 221 -13.53 -4.69 23.03
C VAL A 221 -12.90 -4.15 24.33
N ASP A 222 -12.01 -4.93 24.94
CA ASP A 222 -11.25 -4.49 26.11
C ASP A 222 -10.08 -3.60 25.72
N ALA A 223 -9.44 -3.90 24.58
CA ALA A 223 -8.41 -3.07 23.97
C ALA A 223 -8.28 -3.40 22.48
N ALA A 224 -7.52 -2.61 21.73
CA ALA A 224 -7.19 -2.88 20.33
C ALA A 224 -5.72 -2.54 20.07
N VAL A 225 -5.05 -3.36 19.28
CA VAL A 225 -3.76 -3.02 18.70
C VAL A 225 -4.02 -2.23 17.41
N ILE A 226 -3.51 -1.01 17.35
CA ILE A 226 -3.87 -0.03 16.32
C ILE A 226 -2.60 0.50 15.66
N ASN A 227 -2.57 0.47 14.33
CA ASN A 227 -1.49 1.05 13.53
C ASN A 227 -1.43 2.57 13.74
N ASN A 228 -0.21 3.11 13.74
CA ASN A 228 0.09 4.48 14.15
C ASN A 228 -0.73 5.53 13.38
N ASN A 229 -0.80 5.43 12.03
CA ASN A 229 -1.58 6.37 11.21
C ASN A 229 -3.06 6.39 11.60
N PHE A 230 -3.72 5.22 11.76
CA PHE A 230 -5.13 5.16 12.16
C PHE A 230 -5.35 5.67 13.60
N ALA A 231 -4.37 5.45 14.49
CA ALA A 231 -4.44 6.00 15.83
C ALA A 231 -4.37 7.55 15.82
N LEU A 232 -3.46 8.12 15.02
CA LEU A 232 -3.29 9.57 14.88
C LEU A 232 -4.49 10.23 14.18
N ASP A 233 -5.02 9.64 13.11
CA ASP A 233 -6.22 10.11 12.40
C ASP A 233 -7.45 10.15 13.34
N ALA A 234 -7.53 9.19 14.25
CA ALA A 234 -8.57 9.15 15.29
C ALA A 234 -8.25 10.04 16.52
N ALA A 235 -7.21 10.85 16.44
CA ALA A 235 -6.72 11.71 17.52
C ALA A 235 -6.46 10.96 18.86
N LEU A 236 -6.09 9.68 18.78
CA LEU A 236 -5.62 8.94 19.94
C LEU A 236 -4.27 9.52 20.41
N ASP A 237 -4.15 9.69 21.71
CA ASP A 237 -2.90 10.15 22.31
C ASP A 237 -1.93 8.97 22.49
N PRO A 238 -0.77 8.95 21.82
CA PRO A 238 0.20 7.87 21.99
C PRO A 238 0.67 7.67 23.43
N SER A 239 0.69 8.74 24.24
CA SER A 239 1.03 8.66 25.66
C SER A 239 0.01 7.90 26.51
N LYS A 240 -1.18 7.64 25.97
CA LYS A 240 -2.25 6.85 26.59
C LYS A 240 -2.28 5.40 26.11
N ALA A 241 -1.36 5.01 25.24
CA ALA A 241 -1.20 3.59 24.88
C ALA A 241 -0.86 2.77 26.13
N LEU A 242 -1.52 1.62 26.27
CA LEU A 242 -1.27 0.71 27.40
C LEU A 242 0.09 0.00 27.26
N TYR A 243 0.49 -0.23 26.03
CA TYR A 243 1.75 -0.87 25.62
C TYR A 243 2.04 -0.59 24.14
N GLY A 244 3.27 -0.71 23.72
CA GLY A 244 3.70 -0.67 22.35
C GLY A 244 5.08 -1.32 22.21
N ASP A 245 5.42 -1.82 21.03
CA ASP A 245 6.78 -2.26 20.75
C ASP A 245 7.73 -1.06 20.65
N ASP A 246 9.02 -1.32 20.85
CA ASP A 246 10.04 -0.28 20.84
C ASP A 246 10.65 -0.14 19.44
N PRO A 247 10.40 0.97 18.73
CA PRO A 247 10.90 1.19 17.37
C PRO A 247 12.42 1.37 17.29
N SER A 248 13.12 1.55 18.41
CA SER A 248 14.58 1.73 18.47
C SER A 248 15.35 0.40 18.52
N LYS A 249 14.66 -0.72 18.74
CA LYS A 249 15.30 -2.01 18.88
C LYS A 249 15.62 -2.68 17.55
N PRO A 250 16.65 -3.56 17.50
CA PRO A 250 16.99 -4.31 16.29
C PRO A 250 15.83 -5.13 15.73
N GLU A 251 14.95 -5.65 16.58
CA GLU A 251 13.76 -6.42 16.21
C GLU A 251 12.74 -5.61 15.42
N ALA A 252 12.87 -4.29 15.41
CA ALA A 252 12.04 -3.38 14.62
C ALA A 252 12.51 -3.22 13.17
N GLU A 253 13.66 -3.78 12.77
CA GLU A 253 14.20 -3.69 11.40
C GLU A 253 13.18 -4.12 10.31
N PRO A 254 12.39 -5.20 10.45
CA PRO A 254 11.36 -5.58 9.47
C PRO A 254 10.27 -4.52 9.28
N TYR A 255 10.12 -3.62 10.23
CA TYR A 255 9.06 -2.61 10.29
C TYR A 255 9.54 -1.21 9.87
N ILE A 256 10.73 -1.10 9.26
CA ILE A 256 11.19 0.15 8.63
C ILE A 256 10.23 0.51 7.49
N ASN A 257 9.61 1.69 7.57
CA ASN A 257 8.77 2.23 6.52
C ASN A 257 9.63 2.76 5.37
N VAL A 258 9.14 2.59 4.14
CA VAL A 258 9.93 2.84 2.93
C VAL A 258 9.13 3.50 1.83
N PHE A 259 9.78 4.37 1.05
CA PHE A 259 9.33 4.69 -0.28
C PHE A 259 9.53 3.48 -1.19
N VAL A 260 8.50 3.12 -1.92
CA VAL A 260 8.50 1.96 -2.81
C VAL A 260 8.21 2.39 -4.24
N ALA A 261 8.96 1.81 -5.17
CA ALA A 261 8.78 1.96 -6.61
C ALA A 261 8.64 0.59 -7.28
N ARG A 262 8.24 0.56 -8.54
CA ARG A 262 8.40 -0.61 -9.40
C ARG A 262 9.89 -0.87 -9.65
N ALA A 263 10.29 -2.12 -9.78
CA ALA A 263 11.70 -2.49 -10.01
C ALA A 263 12.30 -1.79 -11.24
N ALA A 264 11.50 -1.60 -12.30
CA ALA A 264 11.93 -0.90 -13.52
C ALA A 264 12.21 0.60 -13.29
N ASP A 265 11.60 1.20 -12.28
CA ASP A 265 11.64 2.64 -12.00
C ASP A 265 12.55 2.99 -10.81
N LYS A 266 13.20 2.02 -10.18
CA LYS A 266 13.98 2.21 -8.95
C LYS A 266 15.15 3.18 -9.08
N ASP A 267 15.65 3.38 -10.28
CA ASP A 267 16.77 4.28 -10.57
C ASP A 267 16.30 5.62 -11.15
N ASN A 268 14.99 5.88 -11.21
CA ASN A 268 14.43 7.16 -11.65
C ASN A 268 14.99 8.30 -10.74
N PRO A 269 15.68 9.29 -11.31
CA PRO A 269 16.34 10.32 -10.53
C PRO A 269 15.36 11.20 -9.73
N THR A 270 14.16 11.45 -10.27
CA THR A 270 13.11 12.22 -9.59
C THR A 270 12.59 11.48 -8.36
N TYR A 271 12.35 10.17 -8.47
CA TYR A 271 11.87 9.36 -7.35
C TYR A 271 12.91 9.26 -6.23
N ARG A 272 14.17 9.06 -6.61
CA ARG A 272 15.30 9.07 -5.66
C ARG A 272 15.49 10.44 -5.00
N LYS A 273 15.25 11.52 -5.73
CA LYS A 273 15.30 12.87 -5.16
C LYS A 273 14.24 13.06 -4.09
N ILE A 274 12.98 12.63 -4.34
CA ILE A 274 11.91 12.70 -3.34
C ILE A 274 12.28 11.90 -2.09
N ALA A 275 12.78 10.67 -2.24
CA ALA A 275 13.22 9.86 -1.11
C ALA A 275 14.38 10.54 -0.33
N ALA A 276 15.31 11.20 -1.02
CA ALA A 276 16.39 11.94 -0.38
C ALA A 276 15.89 13.19 0.38
N LEU A 277 14.91 13.93 -0.19
CA LEU A 277 14.31 15.10 0.46
C LEU A 277 13.65 14.74 1.81
N TYR A 278 13.18 13.49 1.99
CA TYR A 278 12.62 13.05 3.26
C TYR A 278 13.64 13.12 4.41
N HIS A 279 14.94 12.96 4.10
CA HIS A 279 16.01 13.00 5.10
C HIS A 279 16.51 14.42 5.42
N GLU A 280 15.99 15.45 4.75
CA GLU A 280 16.27 16.83 5.15
C GLU A 280 15.70 17.11 6.54
N GLU A 281 16.42 17.90 7.33
CA GLU A 281 16.10 18.13 8.73
C GLU A 281 14.67 18.63 8.95
N ALA A 282 14.19 19.54 8.07
CA ALA A 282 12.84 20.07 8.16
C ALA A 282 11.74 19.00 7.95
N VAL A 283 11.95 18.08 6.99
CA VAL A 283 10.99 17.01 6.69
C VAL A 283 11.03 15.93 7.76
N LYS A 284 12.22 15.49 8.17
CA LYS A 284 12.42 14.56 9.29
C LYS A 284 11.74 15.07 10.56
N LYS A 285 12.00 16.32 10.91
CA LYS A 285 11.40 16.93 12.09
C LYS A 285 9.87 16.92 11.99
N ALA A 286 9.31 17.31 10.84
CA ALA A 286 7.87 17.31 10.62
C ALA A 286 7.28 15.89 10.75
N ALA A 287 7.96 14.86 10.24
CA ALA A 287 7.51 13.47 10.35
C ALA A 287 7.53 12.96 11.81
N ILE A 288 8.57 13.32 12.58
CA ILE A 288 8.65 12.97 14.00
C ILE A 288 7.58 13.71 14.79
N ASP A 289 7.38 15.01 14.55
CA ASP A 289 6.35 15.82 15.21
C ASP A 289 4.94 15.29 14.89
N ALA A 290 4.67 14.95 13.62
CA ALA A 290 3.41 14.36 13.18
C ALA A 290 3.09 13.05 13.91
N SER A 291 4.12 12.26 14.21
CA SER A 291 3.99 11.03 15.03
C SER A 291 3.91 11.30 16.53
N LYS A 292 3.81 12.58 16.96
CA LYS A 292 3.89 13.01 18.36
C LYS A 292 5.16 12.49 19.07
N GLY A 293 6.28 12.44 18.36
CA GLY A 293 7.57 12.03 18.88
C GLY A 293 7.75 10.52 19.08
N THR A 294 6.82 9.70 18.60
CA THR A 294 6.92 8.23 18.76
C THR A 294 7.71 7.55 17.65
N ALA A 295 7.88 8.20 16.49
CA ALA A 295 8.65 7.67 15.39
C ALA A 295 10.15 7.78 15.63
N VAL A 296 10.90 6.79 15.17
CA VAL A 296 12.36 6.80 15.07
C VAL A 296 12.74 6.91 13.60
N ALA A 297 13.47 8.00 13.25
CA ALA A 297 13.98 8.19 11.89
C ALA A 297 15.02 7.13 11.54
N VAL A 298 14.92 6.60 10.34
CA VAL A 298 15.85 5.59 9.81
C VAL A 298 16.41 6.07 8.50
N ASP A 299 17.73 6.19 8.43
CA ASP A 299 18.47 6.48 7.20
C ASP A 299 19.35 5.27 6.87
N ARG A 300 18.88 4.45 5.92
CA ARG A 300 19.57 3.24 5.45
C ARG A 300 19.85 3.35 3.96
N PRO A 301 21.04 2.97 3.50
CA PRO A 301 21.34 2.82 2.08
C PRO A 301 20.33 1.89 1.40
N ARG A 302 19.93 2.22 0.16
CA ARG A 302 18.99 1.39 -0.62
C ARG A 302 19.44 -0.07 -0.70
N ALA A 303 20.74 -0.32 -0.91
CA ALA A 303 21.27 -1.68 -0.99
C ALA A 303 21.01 -2.50 0.30
N ASP A 304 21.02 -1.86 1.47
CA ASP A 304 20.65 -2.51 2.73
C ASP A 304 19.15 -2.83 2.78
N LEU A 305 18.31 -1.89 2.34
CA LEU A 305 16.85 -2.10 2.28
C LEU A 305 16.49 -3.25 1.32
N GLU A 306 17.12 -3.31 0.14
CA GLU A 306 16.95 -4.40 -0.83
C GLU A 306 17.41 -5.75 -0.25
N ARG A 307 18.52 -5.77 0.51
CA ARG A 307 19.02 -6.97 1.18
C ARG A 307 18.06 -7.44 2.29
N ILE A 308 17.55 -6.52 3.10
CA ILE A 308 16.56 -6.82 4.15
C ILE A 308 15.29 -7.36 3.50
N LEU A 309 14.77 -6.70 2.45
CA LEU A 309 13.60 -7.16 1.70
C LEU A 309 13.79 -8.61 1.20
N ALA A 310 14.91 -8.89 0.53
CA ALA A 310 15.20 -10.24 0.01
C ALA A 310 15.24 -11.31 1.13
N SER A 311 15.77 -10.96 2.30
CA SER A 311 15.77 -11.84 3.47
C SER A 311 14.36 -12.11 4.01
N LEU A 312 13.53 -11.05 4.08
CA LEU A 312 12.14 -11.15 4.51
C LEU A 312 11.28 -11.95 3.52
N GLU A 313 11.46 -11.73 2.22
CA GLU A 313 10.80 -12.53 1.18
C GLU A 313 11.16 -14.01 1.26
N LYS A 314 12.44 -14.33 1.54
CA LYS A 314 12.85 -15.72 1.77
C LYS A 314 12.13 -16.31 2.99
N THR A 315 11.99 -15.54 4.07
CA THR A 315 11.28 -15.97 5.28
C THR A 315 9.80 -16.20 5.00
N VAL A 316 9.17 -15.30 4.25
CA VAL A 316 7.75 -15.42 3.85
C VAL A 316 7.53 -16.66 2.98
N ARG A 317 8.38 -16.88 1.95
CA ARG A 317 8.29 -18.08 1.08
C ARG A 317 8.48 -19.40 1.84
N ALA A 318 9.27 -19.41 2.91
CA ALA A 318 9.50 -20.61 3.71
C ALA A 318 8.31 -20.97 4.62
N ALA A 319 7.37 -20.04 4.83
CA ALA A 319 6.18 -20.24 5.65
C ALA A 319 4.94 -20.63 4.84
N HIS A 320 5.01 -20.52 3.50
CA HIS A 320 4.00 -20.98 2.54
C HIS A 320 4.38 -22.31 1.92
#